data_9a7ab808b315df8efaec3cca073a71a2
#
_entry.id   9a7ab808b315df8efaec3cca073a71a2
#
_cell.length_a   1.000
_cell.length_b   1.000
_cell.length_c   1.000
_cell.angle_alpha   90.00
_cell.angle_beta   90.00
_cell.angle_gamma   90.00
#
_symmetry.space_group_name_H-M   'P 1'
#
loop_
_entity.id
_entity.type
_entity.pdbx_description
1 polymer ?
#
loop_
_entity_poly.entity_id
_entity_poly.type
_entity_poly.pdbx_seq_one_letter_code
_entity_poly.pdbx_strand_id
1 'polypeptide(L)'
;MARRRNPETSGGPLLAAARLGAFAVLGVLLAGFLAFSVHVSGLEPDPEARGDAIIVLTGGEGRLAVATELLERRAGSRLLISGVHPDVTPDELRAAMGASAPLFDCCVDLGREAADTTGNAIETAGWVSEQGFDRVLIVTSDYHLPRSLLEMRARMPDVELVAYPVRSPRPWTDMHSARRWVLEYLKFTAVWVRYSVSNPHA
;
A
#
# COMPACT_ATOMS: atom_id res chain seq x y z
N MET A 1 -27.28 -63.19 23.81
CA MET A 1 -27.45 -61.74 23.88
C MET A 1 -26.11 -61.05 23.61
N ALA A 2 -25.86 -60.63 22.39
CA ALA A 2 -24.64 -59.95 22.00
C ALA A 2 -24.77 -58.44 22.15
N ARG A 3 -24.01 -57.84 23.05
CA ARG A 3 -23.99 -56.41 23.34
C ARG A 3 -23.21 -55.69 22.22
N ARG A 4 -23.93 -55.02 21.32
CA ARG A 4 -23.34 -54.13 20.29
C ARG A 4 -22.60 -53.01 21.00
N ARG A 5 -21.27 -52.99 20.88
CA ARG A 5 -20.46 -51.82 21.22
C ARG A 5 -20.70 -50.77 20.14
N ASN A 6 -21.32 -49.64 20.50
CA ASN A 6 -21.29 -48.44 19.69
C ASN A 6 -19.86 -47.94 19.59
N PRO A 7 -19.35 -47.61 18.40
CA PRO A 7 -18.11 -46.90 18.28
C PRO A 7 -18.38 -45.46 18.72
N GLU A 8 -17.97 -45.12 19.95
CA GLU A 8 -17.98 -43.74 20.41
C GLU A 8 -17.03 -42.95 19.51
N THR A 9 -17.58 -41.91 18.87
CA THR A 9 -16.92 -40.99 17.99
C THR A 9 -15.81 -40.24 18.74
N SER A 10 -14.58 -40.72 18.63
CA SER A 10 -13.38 -40.12 19.22
C SER A 10 -12.96 -38.73 18.63
N GLY A 11 -13.85 -38.10 17.85
CA GLY A 11 -13.62 -36.79 17.22
C GLY A 11 -13.85 -35.58 18.12
N GLY A 12 -14.47 -35.73 19.28
CA GLY A 12 -14.85 -34.62 20.15
C GLY A 12 -13.69 -33.68 20.58
N PRO A 13 -12.61 -34.22 21.16
CA PRO A 13 -11.53 -33.34 21.66
C PRO A 13 -10.71 -32.71 20.54
N LEU A 14 -10.49 -33.40 19.43
CA LEU A 14 -9.76 -32.85 18.27
C LEU A 14 -10.56 -31.73 17.56
N LEU A 15 -11.87 -31.92 17.41
CA LEU A 15 -12.76 -30.88 16.86
C LEU A 15 -12.85 -29.67 17.79
N ALA A 16 -12.89 -29.89 19.10
CA ALA A 16 -12.87 -28.77 20.07
C ALA A 16 -11.55 -27.99 19.99
N ALA A 17 -10.41 -28.68 19.96
CA ALA A 17 -9.09 -28.06 19.82
C ALA A 17 -8.97 -27.30 18.48
N ALA A 18 -9.43 -27.88 17.37
CA ALA A 18 -9.45 -27.20 16.07
C ALA A 18 -10.31 -25.94 16.07
N ARG A 19 -11.48 -25.96 16.71
CA ARG A 19 -12.35 -24.79 16.86
C ARG A 19 -11.69 -23.72 17.72
N LEU A 20 -11.09 -24.07 18.85
CA LEU A 20 -10.35 -23.14 19.69
C LEU A 20 -9.20 -22.48 18.92
N GLY A 21 -8.43 -23.26 18.17
CA GLY A 21 -7.38 -22.75 17.30
C GLY A 21 -7.90 -21.77 16.25
N ALA A 22 -9.01 -22.10 15.58
CA ALA A 22 -9.64 -21.24 14.60
C ALA A 22 -10.12 -19.90 15.22
N PHE A 23 -10.75 -19.96 16.40
CA PHE A 23 -11.17 -18.74 17.13
C PHE A 23 -9.98 -17.89 17.58
N ALA A 24 -8.89 -18.50 18.03
CA ALA A 24 -7.68 -17.78 18.38
C ALA A 24 -7.07 -17.07 17.17
N VAL A 25 -6.95 -17.74 16.03
CA VAL A 25 -6.48 -17.13 14.77
C VAL A 25 -7.39 -15.98 14.35
N LEU A 26 -8.70 -16.19 14.37
CA LEU A 26 -9.66 -15.13 14.02
C LEU A 26 -9.54 -13.95 14.98
N GLY A 27 -9.38 -14.18 16.27
CA GLY A 27 -9.18 -13.14 17.28
C GLY A 27 -7.91 -12.31 17.01
N VAL A 28 -6.80 -12.97 16.68
CA VAL A 28 -5.53 -12.30 16.31
C VAL A 28 -5.70 -11.47 15.03
N LEU A 29 -6.37 -12.00 14.00
CA LEU A 29 -6.60 -11.26 12.76
C LEU A 29 -7.51 -10.04 12.99
N LEU A 30 -8.55 -10.16 13.81
CA LEU A 30 -9.43 -9.04 14.14
C LEU A 30 -8.71 -7.98 14.97
N ALA A 31 -7.96 -8.36 15.98
CA ALA A 31 -7.16 -7.43 16.77
C ALA A 31 -6.10 -6.72 15.91
N GLY A 32 -5.43 -7.46 15.04
CA GLY A 32 -4.47 -6.90 14.07
C GLY A 32 -5.13 -5.92 13.09
N PHE A 33 -6.31 -6.26 12.57
CA PHE A 33 -7.07 -5.35 11.70
C PHE A 33 -7.49 -4.06 12.43
N LEU A 34 -7.91 -4.16 13.68
CA LEU A 34 -8.25 -2.98 14.48
C LEU A 34 -7.01 -2.10 14.72
N ALA A 35 -5.88 -2.70 15.11
CA ALA A 35 -4.63 -1.97 15.29
C ALA A 35 -4.16 -1.30 14.00
N PHE A 36 -4.22 -2.02 12.86
CA PHE A 36 -3.93 -1.47 11.53
C PHE A 36 -4.86 -0.29 11.22
N SER A 37 -6.16 -0.43 11.45
CA SER A 37 -7.14 0.61 11.15
C SER A 37 -6.92 1.86 12.01
N VAL A 38 -6.60 1.70 13.29
CA VAL A 38 -6.27 2.83 14.18
C VAL A 38 -4.99 3.52 13.72
N HIS A 39 -3.92 2.75 13.47
CA HIS A 39 -2.65 3.29 13.01
C HIS A 39 -2.81 4.09 11.71
N VAL A 40 -3.41 3.48 10.69
CA VAL A 40 -3.62 4.13 9.39
C VAL A 40 -4.54 5.35 9.50
N SER A 41 -5.55 5.30 10.36
CA SER A 41 -6.44 6.43 10.59
C SER A 41 -5.76 7.64 11.23
N GLY A 42 -4.68 7.42 11.93
CA GLY A 42 -3.85 8.47 12.53
C GLY A 42 -2.76 9.03 11.62
N LEU A 43 -2.56 8.45 10.42
CA LEU A 43 -1.60 8.99 9.47
C LEU A 43 -2.09 10.34 8.91
N GLU A 44 -1.25 11.34 9.02
CA GLU A 44 -1.50 12.68 8.48
C GLU A 44 -0.35 13.09 7.55
N PRO A 45 -0.66 13.74 6.42
CA PRO A 45 0.38 14.30 5.57
C PRO A 45 1.04 15.49 6.29
N ASP A 46 2.35 15.55 6.23
CA ASP A 46 3.08 16.76 6.63
C ASP A 46 2.97 17.80 5.50
N PRO A 47 2.30 18.94 5.71
CA PRO A 47 2.15 19.96 4.69
C PRO A 47 3.49 20.60 4.27
N GLU A 48 4.51 20.52 5.10
CA GLU A 48 5.85 21.05 4.80
C GLU A 48 6.80 19.97 4.24
N ALA A 49 6.32 18.73 4.05
CA ALA A 49 7.14 17.65 3.50
C ALA A 49 7.76 18.04 2.15
N ARG A 50 9.05 17.75 2.00
CA ARG A 50 9.83 17.96 0.78
C ARG A 50 10.73 16.76 0.52
N GLY A 51 11.11 16.58 -0.72
CA GLY A 51 12.07 15.58 -1.18
C GLY A 51 12.67 16.02 -2.52
N ASP A 52 13.53 15.20 -3.07
CA ASP A 52 14.09 15.41 -4.41
C ASP A 52 13.00 15.20 -5.46
N ALA A 53 12.12 14.20 -5.20
CA ALA A 53 11.03 13.87 -6.10
C ALA A 53 9.76 13.40 -5.36
N ILE A 54 8.69 13.31 -6.13
CA ILE A 54 7.37 12.83 -5.71
C ILE A 54 7.06 11.55 -6.49
N ILE A 55 6.60 10.53 -5.80
CA ILE A 55 6.14 9.27 -6.39
C ILE A 55 4.65 9.13 -6.08
N VAL A 56 3.80 9.04 -7.09
CA VAL A 56 2.39 8.75 -6.91
C VAL A 56 2.04 7.36 -7.46
N LEU A 57 1.37 6.56 -6.63
CA LEU A 57 0.90 5.23 -7.03
C LEU A 57 -0.53 5.33 -7.54
N THR A 58 -0.76 4.85 -8.76
CA THR A 58 -2.09 4.86 -9.41
C THR A 58 -3.12 3.97 -8.70
N GLY A 59 -4.38 4.00 -9.12
CA GLY A 59 -5.45 3.12 -8.65
C GLY A 59 -6.25 3.60 -7.44
N GLY A 60 -6.19 4.89 -7.08
CA GLY A 60 -7.01 5.50 -6.02
C GLY A 60 -7.39 6.93 -6.34
N GLU A 61 -8.55 7.34 -5.83
CA GLU A 61 -9.07 8.70 -6.01
C GLU A 61 -8.21 9.75 -5.29
N GLY A 62 -8.11 10.94 -5.84
CA GLY A 62 -7.44 12.10 -5.25
C GLY A 62 -5.92 12.08 -5.24
N ARG A 63 -5.27 10.94 -5.47
CA ARG A 63 -3.80 10.82 -5.40
C ARG A 63 -3.10 11.68 -6.43
N LEU A 64 -3.58 11.68 -7.68
CA LEU A 64 -3.02 12.50 -8.76
C LEU A 64 -3.13 14.00 -8.46
N ALA A 65 -4.30 14.46 -7.99
CA ALA A 65 -4.50 15.85 -7.62
C ALA A 65 -3.54 16.30 -6.52
N VAL A 66 -3.39 15.50 -5.47
CA VAL A 66 -2.43 15.76 -4.38
C VAL A 66 -1.00 15.79 -4.89
N ALA A 67 -0.62 14.85 -5.76
CA ALA A 67 0.73 14.82 -6.32
C ALA A 67 1.00 16.03 -7.24
N THR A 68 0.00 16.49 -7.99
CA THR A 68 0.09 17.71 -8.81
C THR A 68 0.30 18.95 -7.92
N GLU A 69 -0.49 19.10 -6.85
CA GLU A 69 -0.33 20.19 -5.89
C GLU A 69 1.07 20.21 -5.25
N LEU A 70 1.58 19.03 -4.88
CA LEU A 70 2.94 18.89 -4.36
C LEU A 70 4.00 19.33 -5.36
N LEU A 71 3.85 18.97 -6.63
CA LEU A 71 4.76 19.37 -7.70
C LEU A 71 4.67 20.89 -7.97
N GLU A 72 3.47 21.47 -8.02
CA GLU A 72 3.24 22.91 -8.22
C GLU A 72 3.89 23.76 -7.12
N ARG A 73 3.81 23.32 -5.87
CA ARG A 73 4.46 23.98 -4.73
C ARG A 73 5.95 23.61 -4.57
N ARG A 74 6.51 22.87 -5.51
CA ARG A 74 7.91 22.45 -5.54
C ARG A 74 8.32 21.64 -4.30
N ALA A 75 7.45 20.75 -3.84
CA ALA A 75 7.78 19.79 -2.78
C ALA A 75 8.75 18.69 -3.26
N GLY A 76 8.90 18.53 -4.56
CA GLY A 76 9.91 17.77 -5.27
C GLY A 76 10.14 18.36 -6.65
N SER A 77 11.28 18.08 -7.26
CA SER A 77 11.67 18.61 -8.59
C SER A 77 11.01 17.85 -9.75
N ARG A 78 10.66 16.59 -9.53
CA ARG A 78 10.03 15.68 -10.53
C ARG A 78 8.94 14.87 -9.87
N LEU A 79 8.01 14.37 -10.69
CA LEU A 79 6.92 13.48 -10.30
C LEU A 79 6.95 12.21 -11.16
N LEU A 80 7.11 11.04 -10.54
CA LEU A 80 6.84 9.76 -11.17
C LEU A 80 5.40 9.34 -10.88
N ILE A 81 4.64 9.03 -11.93
CA ILE A 81 3.34 8.37 -11.81
C ILE A 81 3.56 6.87 -12.09
N SER A 82 3.61 6.06 -11.05
CA SER A 82 3.90 4.62 -11.16
C SER A 82 2.62 3.80 -11.33
N GLY A 83 2.68 2.78 -12.21
CA GLY A 83 1.57 1.90 -12.52
C GLY A 83 0.50 2.51 -13.42
N VAL A 84 0.90 3.34 -14.38
CA VAL A 84 -0.01 3.88 -15.40
C VAL A 84 -0.42 2.76 -16.36
N HIS A 85 -1.74 2.58 -16.51
CA HIS A 85 -2.25 1.58 -17.47
C HIS A 85 -1.73 1.88 -18.88
N PRO A 86 -1.28 0.87 -19.64
CA PRO A 86 -0.72 1.08 -20.99
C PRO A 86 -1.62 1.87 -21.95
N ASP A 87 -2.95 1.69 -21.85
CA ASP A 87 -3.93 2.35 -22.71
C ASP A 87 -4.18 3.84 -22.38
N VAL A 88 -3.74 4.30 -21.18
CA VAL A 88 -3.93 5.70 -20.79
C VAL A 88 -2.91 6.58 -21.49
N THR A 89 -3.39 7.55 -22.24
CA THR A 89 -2.54 8.52 -22.95
C THR A 89 -1.98 9.59 -22.01
N PRO A 90 -0.83 10.20 -22.35
CA PRO A 90 -0.28 11.33 -21.57
C PRO A 90 -1.27 12.50 -21.44
N ASP A 91 -2.03 12.81 -22.51
CA ASP A 91 -3.02 13.90 -22.51
C ASP A 91 -4.21 13.62 -21.60
N GLU A 92 -4.71 12.38 -21.57
CA GLU A 92 -5.76 11.97 -20.63
C GLU A 92 -5.27 12.09 -19.18
N LEU A 93 -4.02 11.68 -18.92
CA LEU A 93 -3.45 11.75 -17.59
C LEU A 93 -3.22 13.20 -17.16
N ARG A 94 -2.67 14.04 -18.03
CA ARG A 94 -2.50 15.47 -17.80
C ARG A 94 -3.84 16.16 -17.50
N ALA A 95 -4.90 15.82 -18.26
CA ALA A 95 -6.24 16.33 -18.02
C ALA A 95 -6.80 15.87 -16.66
N ALA A 96 -6.61 14.60 -16.30
CA ALA A 96 -7.02 14.04 -15.00
C ALA A 96 -6.28 14.68 -13.81
N MET A 97 -5.04 15.11 -14.02
CA MET A 97 -4.24 15.83 -13.04
C MET A 97 -4.63 17.32 -12.94
N GLY A 98 -5.26 17.89 -13.94
CA GLY A 98 -5.44 19.35 -14.05
C GLY A 98 -4.13 20.11 -14.24
N ALA A 99 -3.04 19.43 -14.62
CA ALA A 99 -1.72 20.02 -14.75
C ALA A 99 -1.60 20.86 -16.01
N SER A 100 -0.85 21.98 -15.93
CA SER A 100 -0.49 22.74 -17.13
C SER A 100 0.47 21.95 -18.02
N ALA A 101 0.40 22.14 -19.34
CA ALA A 101 1.28 21.46 -20.28
C ALA A 101 2.77 21.68 -19.96
N PRO A 102 3.26 22.89 -19.69
CA PRO A 102 4.65 23.10 -19.33
C PRO A 102 5.10 22.32 -18.09
N LEU A 103 4.25 22.23 -17.05
CA LEU A 103 4.57 21.49 -15.84
C LEU A 103 4.59 19.98 -16.10
N PHE A 104 3.66 19.49 -16.89
CA PHE A 104 3.60 18.08 -17.24
C PHE A 104 4.81 17.67 -18.07
N ASP A 105 5.11 18.43 -19.12
CA ASP A 105 6.17 18.12 -20.09
C ASP A 105 7.59 18.22 -19.47
N CYS A 106 7.81 19.15 -18.52
CA CYS A 106 9.12 19.28 -17.89
C CYS A 106 9.41 18.21 -16.87
N CYS A 107 8.35 17.82 -16.09
CA CYS A 107 8.61 17.37 -14.75
C CYS A 107 7.82 16.14 -14.33
N VAL A 108 7.03 15.53 -15.24
CA VAL A 108 6.24 14.33 -14.98
C VAL A 108 6.74 13.15 -15.83
N ASP A 109 7.09 12.07 -15.15
CA ASP A 109 7.47 10.80 -15.74
C ASP A 109 6.37 9.76 -15.55
N LEU A 110 6.19 8.88 -16.54
CA LEU A 110 5.15 7.86 -16.55
C LEU A 110 5.75 6.46 -16.45
N GLY A 111 5.52 5.80 -15.33
CA GLY A 111 5.84 4.39 -15.13
C GLY A 111 4.70 3.50 -15.63
N ARG A 112 4.99 2.57 -16.54
CA ARG A 112 4.01 1.72 -17.24
C ARG A 112 4.27 0.23 -17.08
N GLU A 113 5.34 -0.15 -16.37
CA GLU A 113 5.75 -1.55 -16.25
C GLU A 113 5.10 -2.23 -15.04
N ALA A 114 4.67 -1.43 -14.06
CA ALA A 114 4.12 -1.94 -12.82
C ALA A 114 2.66 -2.42 -12.97
N ALA A 115 2.43 -3.71 -12.76
CA ALA A 115 1.09 -4.32 -12.74
C ALA A 115 0.53 -4.45 -11.31
N ASP A 116 1.37 -4.34 -10.29
CA ASP A 116 1.01 -4.49 -8.87
C ASP A 116 1.94 -3.66 -7.96
N THR A 117 1.77 -3.76 -6.64
CA THR A 117 2.58 -2.98 -5.69
C THR A 117 4.05 -3.39 -5.66
N THR A 118 4.34 -4.65 -5.92
CA THR A 118 5.73 -5.13 -6.05
C THR A 118 6.36 -4.53 -7.30
N GLY A 119 5.62 -4.50 -8.41
CA GLY A 119 6.02 -3.83 -9.65
C GLY A 119 6.23 -2.32 -9.44
N ASN A 120 5.31 -1.64 -8.76
CA ASN A 120 5.48 -0.22 -8.41
C ASN A 120 6.79 0.04 -7.65
N ALA A 121 7.14 -0.84 -6.70
CA ALA A 121 8.37 -0.68 -5.93
C ALA A 121 9.62 -0.92 -6.78
N ILE A 122 9.58 -1.84 -7.75
CA ILE A 122 10.68 -2.10 -8.70
C ILE A 122 10.84 -0.91 -9.64
N GLU A 123 9.76 -0.47 -10.28
CA GLU A 123 9.72 0.67 -11.20
C GLU A 123 10.22 1.95 -10.53
N THR A 124 9.72 2.23 -9.31
CA THR A 124 10.17 3.38 -8.50
C THR A 124 11.66 3.29 -8.18
N ALA A 125 12.16 2.12 -7.75
CA ALA A 125 13.57 1.95 -7.39
C ALA A 125 14.50 2.17 -8.60
N GLY A 126 14.14 1.67 -9.77
CA GLY A 126 14.87 1.92 -11.01
C GLY A 126 14.95 3.40 -11.33
N TRP A 127 13.79 4.06 -11.35
CA TRP A 127 13.71 5.49 -11.66
C TRP A 127 14.46 6.37 -10.65
N VAL A 128 14.30 6.12 -9.34
CA VAL A 128 15.00 6.86 -8.29
C VAL A 128 16.52 6.71 -8.42
N SER A 129 17.00 5.50 -8.70
CA SER A 129 18.42 5.22 -8.91
C SER A 129 18.97 5.92 -10.17
N GLU A 130 18.23 5.92 -11.27
CA GLU A 130 18.62 6.59 -12.51
C GLU A 130 18.72 8.11 -12.35
N GLN A 131 17.84 8.70 -11.52
CA GLN A 131 17.83 10.14 -11.26
C GLN A 131 18.81 10.55 -10.14
N GLY A 132 19.33 9.61 -9.35
CA GLY A 132 20.21 9.89 -8.22
C GLY A 132 19.53 10.60 -7.06
N PHE A 133 18.28 10.25 -6.76
CA PHE A 133 17.51 10.84 -5.67
C PHE A 133 17.71 10.07 -4.36
N ASP A 134 17.89 10.79 -3.26
CA ASP A 134 18.13 10.24 -1.93
C ASP A 134 16.90 10.35 -1.01
N ARG A 135 15.95 11.24 -1.33
CA ARG A 135 14.75 11.51 -0.52
C ARG A 135 13.52 11.68 -1.42
N VAL A 136 12.51 10.83 -1.28
CA VAL A 136 11.32 10.89 -2.12
C VAL A 136 10.02 10.85 -1.32
N LEU A 137 9.01 11.63 -1.75
CA LEU A 137 7.67 11.62 -1.18
C LEU A 137 6.85 10.51 -1.83
N ILE A 138 6.25 9.64 -1.02
CA ILE A 138 5.40 8.55 -1.48
C ILE A 138 3.94 8.91 -1.25
N VAL A 139 3.24 9.27 -2.34
CA VAL A 139 1.84 9.69 -2.36
C VAL A 139 0.95 8.49 -2.71
N THR A 140 0.17 8.03 -1.77
CA THR A 140 -0.81 6.96 -1.99
C THR A 140 -1.92 7.03 -0.93
N SER A 141 -2.99 6.23 -1.09
CA SER A 141 -4.04 6.17 -0.07
C SER A 141 -3.50 5.71 1.27
N ASP A 142 -4.03 6.27 2.34
CA ASP A 142 -3.62 5.99 3.71
C ASP A 142 -3.58 4.48 4.04
N TYR A 143 -4.63 3.72 3.68
CA TYR A 143 -4.69 2.27 3.90
C TYR A 143 -3.66 1.48 3.06
N HIS A 144 -3.22 2.04 1.92
CA HIS A 144 -2.24 1.40 1.02
C HIS A 144 -0.78 1.69 1.40
N LEU A 145 -0.56 2.80 2.10
CA LEU A 145 0.77 3.33 2.41
C LEU A 145 1.67 2.35 3.19
N PRO A 146 1.20 1.64 4.25
CA PRO A 146 2.07 0.72 4.99
C PRO A 146 2.68 -0.38 4.11
N ARG A 147 1.88 -0.97 3.22
CA ARG A 147 2.36 -2.02 2.31
C ARG A 147 3.29 -1.46 1.25
N SER A 148 2.98 -0.32 0.67
CA SER A 148 3.82 0.33 -0.34
C SER A 148 5.19 0.69 0.22
N LEU A 149 5.24 1.28 1.41
CA LEU A 149 6.51 1.61 2.08
C LEU A 149 7.34 0.35 2.40
N LEU A 150 6.69 -0.73 2.82
CA LEU A 150 7.39 -1.98 3.12
C LEU A 150 8.04 -2.58 1.86
N GLU A 151 7.33 -2.61 0.74
CA GLU A 151 7.87 -3.07 -0.55
C GLU A 151 8.99 -2.17 -1.07
N MET A 152 8.85 -0.84 -0.92
CA MET A 152 9.85 0.13 -1.38
C MET A 152 11.11 0.13 -0.52
N ARG A 153 11.00 0.10 0.82
CA ARG A 153 12.15 0.02 1.73
C ARG A 153 13.03 -1.20 1.47
N ALA A 154 12.41 -2.32 1.12
CA ALA A 154 13.15 -3.53 0.79
C ALA A 154 14.00 -3.40 -0.49
N ARG A 155 13.70 -2.44 -1.37
CA ARG A 155 14.40 -2.21 -2.64
C ARG A 155 15.26 -0.96 -2.64
N MET A 156 14.97 -0.03 -1.78
CA MET A 156 15.64 1.27 -1.65
C MET A 156 16.00 1.51 -0.18
N PRO A 157 16.87 0.67 0.43
CA PRO A 157 17.20 0.78 1.85
C PRO A 157 17.93 2.09 2.20
N ASP A 158 18.65 2.67 1.25
CA ASP A 158 19.44 3.87 1.43
C ASP A 158 18.68 5.16 1.05
N VAL A 159 17.45 5.06 0.54
CA VAL A 159 16.61 6.21 0.16
C VAL A 159 15.64 6.54 1.29
N GLU A 160 15.57 7.80 1.66
CA GLU A 160 14.58 8.28 2.63
C GLU A 160 13.19 8.35 1.99
N LEU A 161 12.29 7.47 2.43
CA LEU A 161 10.89 7.43 1.96
C LEU A 161 10.01 8.24 2.91
N VAL A 162 9.56 9.41 2.44
CA VAL A 162 8.65 10.30 3.16
C VAL A 162 7.21 9.93 2.83
N ALA A 163 6.46 9.48 3.83
CA ALA A 163 5.07 9.09 3.68
C ALA A 163 4.16 10.31 3.46
N TYR A 164 3.36 10.30 2.39
CA TYR A 164 2.35 11.34 2.15
C TYR A 164 0.98 10.69 1.91
N PRO A 165 0.21 10.42 2.99
CA PRO A 165 -1.06 9.72 2.91
C PRO A 165 -2.15 10.59 2.28
N VAL A 166 -2.87 10.04 1.30
CA VAL A 166 -4.12 10.60 0.79
C VAL A 166 -5.28 9.95 1.53
N ARG A 167 -6.09 10.75 2.20
CA ARG A 167 -7.20 10.25 3.02
C ARG A 167 -8.23 9.52 2.17
N SER A 168 -8.66 8.37 2.67
CA SER A 168 -9.68 7.52 2.05
C SER A 168 -10.89 7.36 2.97
N PRO A 169 -12.06 6.98 2.43
CA PRO A 169 -13.21 6.61 3.26
C PRO A 169 -12.84 5.53 4.26
N ARG A 170 -13.30 5.68 5.50
CA ARG A 170 -12.99 4.78 6.61
C ARG A 170 -13.69 3.42 6.45
N PRO A 171 -13.17 2.33 7.03
CA PRO A 171 -13.75 0.99 6.83
C PRO A 171 -15.18 0.84 7.39
N TRP A 172 -15.61 1.72 8.27
CA TRP A 172 -16.95 1.73 8.85
C TRP A 172 -17.95 2.61 8.11
N THR A 173 -17.57 3.30 7.04
CA THR A 173 -18.48 4.18 6.29
C THR A 173 -19.40 3.40 5.37
N ASP A 174 -18.90 2.36 4.73
CA ASP A 174 -19.64 1.51 3.79
C ASP A 174 -18.92 0.17 3.56
N MET A 175 -19.64 -0.81 3.00
CA MET A 175 -19.12 -2.16 2.73
C MET A 175 -17.98 -2.20 1.73
N HIS A 176 -17.94 -1.27 0.78
CA HIS A 176 -16.88 -1.21 -0.23
C HIS A 176 -15.57 -0.76 0.41
N SER A 177 -15.62 0.27 1.25
CA SER A 177 -14.51 0.73 2.05
C SER A 177 -14.03 -0.34 3.03
N ALA A 178 -14.96 -1.00 3.76
CA ALA A 178 -14.62 -2.11 4.64
C ALA A 178 -13.84 -3.20 3.91
N ARG A 179 -14.33 -3.64 2.74
CA ARG A 179 -13.67 -4.66 1.93
C ARG A 179 -12.27 -4.23 1.48
N ARG A 180 -12.09 -2.98 1.02
CA ARG A 180 -10.76 -2.47 0.62
C ARG A 180 -9.77 -2.54 1.77
N TRP A 181 -10.15 -2.05 2.95
CA TRP A 181 -9.28 -2.02 4.12
C TRP A 181 -8.93 -3.43 4.62
N VAL A 182 -9.88 -4.34 4.66
CA VAL A 182 -9.62 -5.75 5.05
C VAL A 182 -8.66 -6.40 4.05
N LEU A 183 -8.92 -6.26 2.75
CA LEU A 183 -8.03 -6.84 1.73
C LEU A 183 -6.62 -6.25 1.80
N GLU A 184 -6.50 -4.95 2.05
CA GLU A 184 -5.20 -4.31 2.16
C GLU A 184 -4.45 -4.74 3.42
N TYR A 185 -5.14 -4.87 4.56
CA TYR A 185 -4.57 -5.44 5.77
C TYR A 185 -4.04 -6.86 5.56
N LEU A 186 -4.80 -7.71 4.89
CA LEU A 186 -4.37 -9.10 4.60
C LEU A 186 -3.14 -9.12 3.68
N LYS A 187 -3.12 -8.28 2.64
CA LYS A 187 -1.96 -8.13 1.74
C LYS A 187 -0.75 -7.60 2.49
N PHE A 188 -0.92 -6.57 3.32
CA PHE A 188 0.14 -6.02 4.16
C PHE A 188 0.71 -7.10 5.08
N THR A 189 -0.14 -7.85 5.77
CA THR A 189 0.29 -8.93 6.67
C THR A 189 1.08 -10.02 5.91
N ALA A 190 0.62 -10.41 4.71
CA ALA A 190 1.32 -11.40 3.90
C ALA A 190 2.72 -10.90 3.46
N VAL A 191 2.82 -9.64 3.04
CA VAL A 191 4.10 -9.01 2.68
C VAL A 191 5.01 -8.90 3.90
N TRP A 192 4.48 -8.46 5.03
CA TRP A 192 5.23 -8.33 6.27
C TRP A 192 5.81 -9.68 6.75
N VAL A 193 5.00 -10.75 6.73
CA VAL A 193 5.47 -12.10 7.06
C VAL A 193 6.57 -12.54 6.10
N ARG A 194 6.39 -12.32 4.79
CA ARG A 194 7.40 -12.67 3.77
C ARG A 194 8.75 -12.01 4.09
N TYR A 195 8.78 -10.71 4.37
CA TYR A 195 10.03 -10.00 4.67
C TYR A 195 10.61 -10.37 6.03
N SER A 196 9.79 -10.58 7.06
CA SER A 196 10.26 -11.04 8.39
C SER A 196 10.91 -12.41 8.35
N VAL A 197 10.42 -13.31 7.49
CA VAL A 197 11.02 -14.65 7.32
C VAL A 197 12.28 -14.60 6.46
N SER A 198 12.32 -13.73 5.44
CA SER A 198 13.46 -13.61 4.52
C SER A 198 14.64 -12.82 5.12
N ASN A 199 14.37 -11.92 6.05
CA ASN A 199 15.37 -11.07 6.71
C ASN A 199 15.19 -11.09 8.24
N PRO A 200 15.51 -12.20 8.92
CA PRO A 200 15.30 -12.36 10.37
C PRO A 200 16.17 -11.45 11.24
N HIS A 201 17.04 -10.63 10.65
CA HIS A 201 17.97 -9.71 11.34
C HIS A 201 17.81 -8.24 10.90
N ALA A 202 16.70 -7.87 10.20
CA ALA A 202 16.43 -6.50 9.79
C ALA A 202 15.63 -5.73 10.84
#